data_a5790f061488ae0695947c709fe21fd1
#
_entry.id   a5790f061488ae0695947c709fe21fd1
#
_cell.length_a   1.000
_cell.length_b   1.000
_cell.length_c   1.000
_cell.angle_alpha   90.00
_cell.angle_beta   90.00
_cell.angle_gamma   90.00
#
_symmetry.space_group_name_H-M   'P 1'
#
loop_
_entity.id
_entity.type
_entity.pdbx_description
1 polymer ?
#
loop_
_entity_poly.entity_id
_entity_poly.type
_entity_poly.pdbx_seq_one_letter_code
_entity_poly.pdbx_strand_id
1 'polypeptide(L)'
;FYNGKIDGIFGSSTKNAVIAFQRSENLTPDGIVGPATWNALMPYINGYFLYKIQPGDTFYTIASNFSTTVNSIANPRIDYENLQIGETIIIPFGNIVPTDISYTSSLLNMNITSLKTIYPFLQISNIGVSTLGNNIPAIRFGNGSKQVLYVGSTHANEWITTPLLMKFLEALSKAYVNNLRIGGANARELFDNVSLYIVPMLNPDRCKFSNWKLKPKFVCLY
;
A
#
# COMPACT_ATOMS: atom_id res chain seq x y z
N PHE A 1 -11.76 6.46 14.39
CA PHE A 1 -11.65 7.78 15.04
C PHE A 1 -12.32 8.91 14.26
N TYR A 2 -12.18 8.98 12.94
CA TYR A 2 -12.77 10.04 12.12
C TYR A 2 -13.87 9.46 11.20
N ASN A 3 -15.10 9.97 11.36
CA ASN A 3 -16.26 9.53 10.58
C ASN A 3 -16.80 10.67 9.68
N GLY A 4 -16.04 11.76 9.53
CA GLY A 4 -16.42 12.90 8.72
C GLY A 4 -16.02 12.75 7.24
N LYS A 5 -16.40 13.74 6.44
CA LYS A 5 -15.99 13.82 5.04
C LYS A 5 -14.51 14.15 4.94
N ILE A 6 -13.79 13.44 4.07
CA ILE A 6 -12.39 13.74 3.73
C ILE A 6 -12.39 14.90 2.74
N ASP A 7 -12.21 16.11 3.24
CA ASP A 7 -12.28 17.38 2.49
C ASP A 7 -10.93 18.11 2.40
N GLY A 8 -9.88 17.54 3.01
CA GLY A 8 -8.55 18.16 3.10
C GLY A 8 -8.43 19.28 4.13
N ILE A 9 -9.45 19.50 4.97
CA ILE A 9 -9.47 20.56 5.98
C ILE A 9 -9.25 19.95 7.36
N PHE A 10 -8.27 20.48 8.10
CA PHE A 10 -8.05 20.13 9.50
C PHE A 10 -8.97 20.99 10.40
N GLY A 11 -10.25 20.59 10.49
CA GLY A 11 -11.25 21.24 11.31
C GLY A 11 -11.40 20.64 12.71
N SER A 12 -12.43 21.05 13.46
CA SER A 12 -12.71 20.56 14.81
C SER A 12 -12.95 19.05 14.86
N SER A 13 -13.63 18.49 13.88
CA SER A 13 -13.88 17.04 13.77
C SER A 13 -12.58 16.25 13.60
N THR A 14 -11.66 16.75 12.78
CA THR A 14 -10.32 16.15 12.58
C THR A 14 -9.51 16.26 13.88
N LYS A 15 -9.50 17.42 14.52
CA LYS A 15 -8.82 17.61 15.80
C LYS A 15 -9.33 16.63 16.87
N ASN A 16 -10.64 16.47 16.99
CA ASN A 16 -11.24 15.55 17.95
C ASN A 16 -10.86 14.09 17.66
N ALA A 17 -10.80 13.70 16.38
CA ALA A 17 -10.33 12.37 15.98
C ALA A 17 -8.85 12.16 16.35
N VAL A 18 -8.01 13.17 16.16
CA VAL A 18 -6.59 13.13 16.59
C VAL A 18 -6.48 12.96 18.10
N ILE A 19 -7.25 13.71 18.89
CA ILE A 19 -7.29 13.57 20.35
C ILE A 19 -7.70 12.15 20.77
N ALA A 20 -8.73 11.59 20.13
CA ALA A 20 -9.18 10.23 20.40
C ALA A 20 -8.10 9.18 20.06
N PHE A 21 -7.42 9.35 18.92
CA PHE A 21 -6.29 8.51 18.53
C PHE A 21 -5.12 8.62 19.50
N GLN A 22 -4.73 9.84 19.89
CA GLN A 22 -3.66 10.06 20.85
C GLN A 22 -3.94 9.37 22.20
N ARG A 23 -5.18 9.40 22.68
CA ARG A 23 -5.59 8.66 23.88
C ARG A 23 -5.45 7.15 23.72
N SER A 24 -5.84 6.59 22.56
CA SER A 24 -5.72 5.15 22.33
C SER A 24 -4.27 4.68 22.24
N GLU A 25 -3.36 5.56 21.81
CA GLU A 25 -1.93 5.28 21.71
C GLU A 25 -1.14 5.73 22.97
N ASN A 26 -1.83 6.10 24.07
CA ASN A 26 -1.22 6.60 25.31
C ASN A 26 -0.32 7.84 25.11
N LEU A 27 -0.63 8.67 24.13
CA LEU A 27 0.05 9.94 23.86
C LEU A 27 -0.69 11.11 24.55
N THR A 28 -0.01 12.26 24.69
CA THR A 28 -0.65 13.50 25.17
C THR A 28 -1.77 13.91 24.20
N PRO A 29 -3.05 13.99 24.66
CA PRO A 29 -4.20 14.22 23.80
C PRO A 29 -4.44 15.71 23.53
N ASP A 30 -3.49 16.39 22.88
CA ASP A 30 -3.51 17.83 22.58
C ASP A 30 -4.17 18.16 21.22
N GLY A 31 -4.39 17.15 20.39
CA GLY A 31 -4.95 17.31 19.05
C GLY A 31 -3.98 17.90 18.04
N ILE A 32 -2.68 17.87 18.35
CA ILE A 32 -1.60 18.32 17.46
C ILE A 32 -0.89 17.09 16.88
N VAL A 33 -0.79 17.00 15.55
CA VAL A 33 -0.07 15.93 14.90
C VAL A 33 1.43 16.27 14.86
N GLY A 34 2.06 16.15 16.03
CA GLY A 34 3.50 16.29 16.19
C GLY A 34 4.25 14.97 15.90
N PRO A 35 5.60 14.94 16.07
CA PRO A 35 6.42 13.76 15.75
C PRO A 35 5.95 12.47 16.44
N ALA A 36 5.55 12.52 17.71
CA ALA A 36 5.07 11.36 18.45
C ALA A 36 3.77 10.80 17.85
N THR A 37 2.80 11.69 17.57
CA THR A 37 1.54 11.30 16.92
C THR A 37 1.78 10.75 15.51
N TRP A 38 2.70 11.38 14.77
CA TRP A 38 3.06 10.94 13.41
C TRP A 38 3.68 9.54 13.42
N ASN A 39 4.60 9.27 14.34
CA ASN A 39 5.21 7.96 14.51
C ASN A 39 4.18 6.89 14.86
N ALA A 40 3.20 7.19 15.70
CA ALA A 40 2.13 6.27 16.04
C ALA A 40 1.17 6.02 14.86
N LEU A 41 0.98 6.99 13.97
CA LEU A 41 0.16 6.84 12.75
C LEU A 41 0.87 6.03 11.65
N MET A 42 2.21 6.04 11.61
CA MET A 42 2.98 5.43 10.51
C MET A 42 2.64 3.96 10.26
N PRO A 43 2.47 3.07 11.26
CA PRO A 43 2.07 1.69 11.01
C PRO A 43 0.75 1.59 10.25
N TYR A 44 -0.24 2.39 10.61
CA TYR A 44 -1.56 2.40 9.95
C TYR A 44 -1.49 2.93 8.52
N ILE A 45 -0.62 3.91 8.26
CA ILE A 45 -0.38 4.46 6.93
C ILE A 45 0.36 3.44 6.05
N ASN A 46 1.36 2.78 6.61
CA ASN A 46 2.18 1.79 5.90
C ASN A 46 1.48 0.43 5.73
N GLY A 47 0.47 0.13 6.56
CA GLY A 47 -0.23 -1.14 6.55
C GLY A 47 0.54 -2.31 7.16
N TYR A 48 1.57 -2.02 7.98
CA TYR A 48 2.33 -3.03 8.71
C TYR A 48 2.93 -2.48 9.99
N PHE A 49 3.15 -3.37 10.97
CA PHE A 49 3.97 -3.11 12.16
C PHE A 49 5.37 -3.68 11.99
N LEU A 50 6.34 -3.05 12.64
CA LEU A 50 7.65 -3.62 12.89
C LEU A 50 7.63 -4.25 14.29
N TYR A 51 7.76 -5.55 14.36
CA TYR A 51 7.72 -6.31 15.60
C TYR A 51 9.09 -6.89 15.92
N LYS A 52 9.59 -6.61 17.12
CA LYS A 52 10.85 -7.17 17.61
C LYS A 52 10.55 -8.46 18.35
N ILE A 53 11.10 -9.59 17.88
CA ILE A 53 10.88 -10.92 18.41
C ILE A 53 11.33 -10.99 19.88
N GLN A 54 10.44 -11.49 20.73
CA GLN A 54 10.65 -11.64 22.16
C GLN A 54 10.96 -13.10 22.54
N PRO A 55 11.60 -13.34 23.69
CA PRO A 55 11.75 -14.70 24.21
C PRO A 55 10.40 -15.41 24.38
N GLY A 56 10.28 -16.62 23.83
CA GLY A 56 9.05 -17.41 23.88
C GLY A 56 8.09 -17.18 22.70
N ASP A 57 8.41 -16.26 21.79
CA ASP A 57 7.63 -16.09 20.58
C ASP A 57 7.77 -17.30 19.64
N THR A 58 6.68 -17.56 18.93
CA THR A 58 6.64 -18.43 17.76
C THR A 58 5.89 -17.68 16.65
N PHE A 59 6.12 -18.05 15.40
CA PHE A 59 5.33 -17.45 14.29
C PHE A 59 3.83 -17.62 14.50
N TYR A 60 3.42 -18.73 15.12
CA TYR A 60 2.02 -19.00 15.41
C TYR A 60 1.45 -18.06 16.48
N THR A 61 2.16 -17.86 17.59
CA THR A 61 1.72 -16.94 18.65
C THR A 61 1.71 -15.50 18.17
N ILE A 62 2.71 -15.09 17.40
CA ILE A 62 2.75 -13.75 16.77
C ILE A 62 1.57 -13.59 15.81
N ALA A 63 1.34 -14.53 14.89
CA ALA A 63 0.23 -14.46 13.95
C ALA A 63 -1.13 -14.37 14.64
N SER A 64 -1.33 -15.15 15.70
CA SER A 64 -2.55 -15.13 16.52
C SER A 64 -2.75 -13.77 17.21
N ASN A 65 -1.71 -13.24 17.85
CA ASN A 65 -1.76 -11.97 18.57
C ASN A 65 -2.08 -10.76 17.67
N PHE A 66 -1.61 -10.80 16.42
CA PHE A 66 -1.83 -9.74 15.45
C PHE A 66 -2.97 -10.05 14.45
N SER A 67 -3.76 -11.09 14.67
CA SER A 67 -4.89 -11.47 13.81
C SER A 67 -4.51 -11.58 12.32
N THR A 68 -3.35 -12.19 12.06
CA THR A 68 -2.81 -12.40 10.71
C THR A 68 -2.47 -13.89 10.50
N THR A 69 -1.83 -14.24 9.40
CA THR A 69 -1.40 -15.60 9.11
C THR A 69 0.12 -15.74 9.23
N VAL A 70 0.60 -16.92 9.59
CA VAL A 70 2.03 -17.24 9.60
C VAL A 70 2.67 -16.94 8.24
N ASN A 71 2.02 -17.31 7.14
CA ASN A 71 2.51 -17.05 5.78
C ASN A 71 2.62 -15.56 5.46
N SER A 72 1.77 -14.73 6.05
CA SER A 72 1.83 -13.26 5.85
C SER A 72 2.99 -12.62 6.61
N ILE A 73 3.39 -13.19 7.75
CA ILE A 73 4.52 -12.71 8.56
C ILE A 73 5.83 -13.26 8.01
N ALA A 74 5.87 -14.55 7.81
CA ALA A 74 7.02 -15.27 7.28
C ALA A 74 7.04 -15.08 5.77
N ASN A 75 7.38 -13.90 5.31
CA ASN A 75 7.76 -13.66 3.94
C ASN A 75 8.60 -14.83 3.42
N PRO A 76 8.47 -15.30 2.15
CA PRO A 76 9.13 -16.51 1.64
C PRO A 76 10.66 -16.58 1.79
N ARG A 77 11.27 -15.60 2.41
CA ARG A 77 12.70 -15.54 2.75
C ARG A 77 13.04 -15.81 4.21
N ILE A 78 12.05 -15.95 5.10
CA ILE A 78 12.29 -16.23 6.52
C ILE A 78 12.20 -17.72 6.72
N ASP A 79 13.26 -18.29 7.27
CA ASP A 79 13.30 -19.68 7.69
C ASP A 79 12.34 -19.86 8.87
N TYR A 80 11.26 -20.64 8.64
CA TYR A 80 10.21 -20.89 9.65
C TYR A 80 10.72 -21.57 10.93
N GLU A 81 11.88 -22.19 10.84
CA GLU A 81 12.45 -22.98 11.95
C GLU A 81 13.39 -22.15 12.83
N ASN A 82 13.72 -20.91 12.44
CA ASN A 82 14.81 -20.17 13.07
C ASN A 82 14.45 -18.71 13.41
N LEU A 83 13.45 -18.52 14.30
CA LEU A 83 13.13 -17.24 14.90
C LEU A 83 14.29 -16.76 15.78
N GLN A 84 14.93 -15.64 15.40
CA GLN A 84 16.00 -15.03 16.19
C GLN A 84 15.43 -14.00 17.17
N ILE A 85 15.62 -14.19 18.48
CA ILE A 85 15.21 -13.21 19.49
C ILE A 85 15.94 -11.89 19.24
N GLY A 86 15.17 -10.80 19.24
CA GLY A 86 15.67 -9.46 18.99
C GLY A 86 15.70 -9.02 17.51
N GLU A 87 15.46 -9.94 16.57
CA GLU A 87 15.24 -9.62 15.18
C GLU A 87 13.92 -8.88 14.99
N THR A 88 13.86 -8.00 13.98
CA THR A 88 12.65 -7.26 13.64
C THR A 88 11.99 -7.88 12.42
N ILE A 89 10.73 -8.26 12.56
CA ILE A 89 9.88 -8.79 11.49
C ILE A 89 8.78 -7.80 11.12
N ILE A 90 8.28 -7.93 9.89
CA ILE A 90 7.16 -7.14 9.37
C ILE A 90 5.87 -7.92 9.58
N ILE A 91 4.92 -7.30 10.27
CA ILE A 91 3.58 -7.85 10.48
C ILE A 91 2.59 -7.02 9.68
N PRO A 92 2.15 -7.50 8.50
CA PRO A 92 1.17 -6.78 7.69
C PRO A 92 -0.21 -6.86 8.32
N PHE A 93 -0.96 -5.76 8.26
CA PHE A 93 -2.35 -5.70 8.71
C PHE A 93 -3.20 -4.86 7.77
N GLY A 94 -4.50 -5.16 7.75
CA GLY A 94 -5.48 -4.38 6.98
C GLY A 94 -5.26 -4.39 5.47
N ASN A 95 -5.71 -3.32 4.84
CA ASN A 95 -5.54 -3.02 3.43
C ASN A 95 -4.58 -1.85 3.26
N ILE A 96 -3.57 -2.02 2.42
CA ILE A 96 -2.55 -1.01 2.14
C ILE A 96 -3.09 0.03 1.15
N VAL A 97 -3.82 -0.46 0.14
CA VAL A 97 -4.35 0.36 -0.93
C VAL A 97 -5.75 0.84 -0.57
N PRO A 98 -5.95 2.13 -0.26
CA PRO A 98 -7.27 2.68 -0.02
C PRO A 98 -8.06 2.81 -1.33
N THR A 99 -9.39 2.65 -1.24
CA THR A 99 -10.30 2.72 -2.39
C THR A 99 -11.35 3.82 -2.29
N ASP A 100 -11.41 4.49 -1.15
CA ASP A 100 -12.44 5.47 -0.77
C ASP A 100 -11.91 6.92 -0.69
N ILE A 101 -10.68 7.14 -1.09
CA ILE A 101 -10.04 8.46 -1.12
C ILE A 101 -9.48 8.79 -2.51
N SER A 102 -9.26 10.09 -2.76
CA SER A 102 -8.60 10.56 -3.98
C SER A 102 -7.17 10.01 -4.07
N TYR A 103 -6.88 9.30 -5.15
CA TYR A 103 -5.60 8.63 -5.34
C TYR A 103 -4.61 9.55 -6.07
N THR A 104 -3.61 10.04 -5.34
CA THR A 104 -2.58 10.95 -5.86
C THR A 104 -1.30 10.19 -6.20
N SER A 105 -0.40 10.82 -6.99
CA SER A 105 0.94 10.27 -7.26
C SER A 105 1.76 10.08 -5.98
N SER A 106 1.60 10.93 -4.98
CA SER A 106 2.26 10.78 -3.68
C SER A 106 1.75 9.54 -2.94
N LEU A 107 0.42 9.33 -2.91
CA LEU A 107 -0.19 8.15 -2.31
C LEU A 107 0.22 6.87 -3.06
N LEU A 108 0.29 6.92 -4.40
CA LEU A 108 0.81 5.81 -5.21
C LEU A 108 2.22 5.41 -4.76
N ASN A 109 3.14 6.37 -4.64
CA ASN A 109 4.52 6.10 -4.23
C ASN A 109 4.59 5.51 -2.82
N MET A 110 3.79 6.01 -1.88
CA MET A 110 3.68 5.44 -0.53
C MET A 110 3.19 4.00 -0.56
N ASN A 111 2.12 3.71 -1.30
CA ASN A 111 1.58 2.35 -1.39
C ASN A 111 2.55 1.39 -2.11
N ILE A 112 3.27 1.84 -3.14
CA ILE A 112 4.32 1.05 -3.79
C ILE A 112 5.42 0.69 -2.79
N THR A 113 5.88 1.66 -1.99
CA THR A 113 6.89 1.43 -0.96
C THR A 113 6.41 0.42 0.08
N SER A 114 5.19 0.58 0.58
CA SER A 114 4.58 -0.34 1.55
C SER A 114 4.42 -1.76 0.97
N LEU A 115 3.88 -1.88 -0.25
CA LEU A 115 3.73 -3.17 -0.92
C LEU A 115 5.08 -3.85 -1.16
N LYS A 116 6.11 -3.10 -1.58
CA LYS A 116 7.46 -3.64 -1.77
C LYS A 116 8.07 -4.12 -0.47
N THR A 117 7.83 -3.41 0.62
CA THR A 117 8.33 -3.77 1.95
C THR A 117 7.69 -5.06 2.44
N ILE A 118 6.36 -5.19 2.31
CA ILE A 118 5.61 -6.39 2.72
C ILE A 118 5.83 -7.55 1.76
N TYR A 119 5.93 -7.27 0.45
CA TYR A 119 6.05 -8.26 -0.63
C TYR A 119 7.35 -8.05 -1.42
N PRO A 120 8.52 -8.41 -0.86
CA PRO A 120 9.83 -8.12 -1.47
C PRO A 120 10.10 -8.85 -2.78
N PHE A 121 9.28 -9.82 -3.17
CA PHE A 121 9.31 -10.44 -4.50
C PHE A 121 8.81 -9.51 -5.61
N LEU A 122 8.06 -8.44 -5.31
CA LEU A 122 7.68 -7.43 -6.29
C LEU A 122 8.92 -6.69 -6.80
N GLN A 123 9.04 -6.54 -8.10
CA GLN A 123 10.13 -5.78 -8.72
C GLN A 123 9.60 -4.42 -9.14
N ILE A 124 10.24 -3.36 -8.66
CA ILE A 124 9.85 -1.98 -8.97
C ILE A 124 10.91 -1.38 -9.89
N SER A 125 10.47 -0.75 -10.96
CA SER A 125 11.31 -0.01 -11.89
C SER A 125 10.67 1.35 -12.19
N ASN A 126 11.46 2.27 -12.70
CA ASN A 126 10.98 3.52 -13.29
C ASN A 126 11.11 3.40 -14.81
N ILE A 127 9.99 3.52 -15.53
CA ILE A 127 9.98 3.39 -17.00
C ILE A 127 10.05 4.74 -17.73
N GLY A 128 10.02 5.83 -16.98
CA GLY A 128 10.09 7.18 -17.57
C GLY A 128 9.78 8.26 -16.55
N VAL A 129 9.79 9.46 -17.06
CA VAL A 129 9.49 10.69 -16.30
C VAL A 129 8.45 11.49 -17.07
N SER A 130 7.43 11.97 -16.39
CA SER A 130 6.39 12.80 -16.98
C SER A 130 6.88 14.20 -17.30
N THR A 131 6.06 14.98 -18.00
CA THR A 131 6.39 16.36 -18.39
C THR A 131 6.69 17.27 -17.19
N LEU A 132 6.06 17.03 -16.03
CA LEU A 132 6.31 17.78 -14.80
C LEU A 132 7.37 17.13 -13.87
N GLY A 133 8.15 16.18 -14.39
CA GLY A 133 9.24 15.56 -13.64
C GLY A 133 8.83 14.46 -12.65
N ASN A 134 7.60 13.94 -12.72
CA ASN A 134 7.17 12.83 -11.87
C ASN A 134 7.58 11.48 -12.46
N ASN A 135 8.14 10.60 -11.65
CA ASN A 135 8.47 9.24 -12.07
C ASN A 135 7.21 8.46 -12.47
N ILE A 136 7.37 7.58 -13.47
CA ILE A 136 6.35 6.65 -13.93
C ILE A 136 6.77 5.24 -13.48
N PRO A 137 6.27 4.76 -12.33
CA PRO A 137 6.66 3.47 -11.81
C PRO A 137 5.99 2.34 -12.58
N ALA A 138 6.76 1.26 -12.80
CA ALA A 138 6.26 -0.04 -13.24
C ALA A 138 6.57 -1.09 -12.18
N ILE A 139 5.61 -1.97 -11.93
CA ILE A 139 5.70 -3.03 -10.94
C ILE A 139 5.57 -4.36 -11.66
N ARG A 140 6.52 -5.26 -11.43
CA ARG A 140 6.44 -6.62 -11.95
C ARG A 140 6.10 -7.59 -10.83
N PHE A 141 5.09 -8.42 -11.07
CA PHE A 141 4.75 -9.61 -10.30
C PHE A 141 5.02 -10.85 -11.16
N GLY A 142 5.73 -11.82 -10.61
CA GLY A 142 6.04 -13.07 -11.30
C GLY A 142 7.31 -13.02 -12.15
N ASN A 143 7.73 -14.21 -12.61
CA ASN A 143 8.97 -14.45 -13.35
C ASN A 143 8.79 -15.38 -14.56
N GLY A 144 7.54 -15.67 -14.91
CA GLY A 144 7.23 -16.54 -16.05
C GLY A 144 7.51 -15.90 -17.39
N SER A 145 7.55 -16.76 -18.43
CA SER A 145 7.84 -16.35 -19.81
C SER A 145 6.68 -15.63 -20.51
N LYS A 146 5.46 -15.86 -20.08
CA LYS A 146 4.27 -15.16 -20.60
C LYS A 146 4.21 -13.76 -20.02
N GLN A 147 4.21 -12.74 -20.87
CA GLN A 147 4.18 -11.35 -20.43
C GLN A 147 2.81 -10.74 -20.60
N VAL A 148 2.34 -10.05 -19.56
CA VAL A 148 1.07 -9.31 -19.55
C VAL A 148 1.34 -7.92 -19.03
N LEU A 149 0.77 -6.90 -19.66
CA LEU A 149 0.89 -5.50 -19.25
C LEU A 149 -0.49 -4.93 -18.97
N TYR A 150 -0.64 -4.32 -17.78
CA TYR A 150 -1.77 -3.46 -17.44
C TYR A 150 -1.30 -2.03 -17.22
N VAL A 151 -2.01 -1.09 -17.82
CA VAL A 151 -1.72 0.33 -17.72
C VAL A 151 -2.96 1.05 -17.20
N GLY A 152 -2.79 1.87 -16.16
CA GLY A 152 -3.83 2.72 -15.59
C GLY A 152 -3.55 4.20 -15.77
N SER A 153 -4.60 5.00 -15.64
CA SER A 153 -4.55 6.47 -15.72
C SER A 153 -3.75 7.00 -16.90
N THR A 154 -4.02 6.45 -18.09
CA THR A 154 -3.48 6.96 -19.35
C THR A 154 -3.99 8.37 -19.62
N HIS A 155 -5.28 8.59 -19.38
CA HIS A 155 -5.89 9.91 -19.41
C HIS A 155 -6.22 10.40 -18.00
N ALA A 156 -6.23 11.70 -17.81
CA ALA A 156 -6.40 12.37 -16.52
C ALA A 156 -7.71 12.05 -15.79
N ASN A 157 -8.76 11.75 -16.54
CA ASN A 157 -10.11 11.45 -16.05
C ASN A 157 -10.30 9.97 -15.65
N GLU A 158 -9.32 9.12 -15.93
CA GLU A 158 -9.35 7.68 -15.64
C GLU A 158 -8.69 7.32 -14.29
N TRP A 159 -8.66 8.27 -13.37
CA TRP A 159 -7.97 8.14 -12.07
C TRP A 159 -8.34 6.87 -11.29
N ILE A 160 -9.56 6.37 -11.46
CA ILE A 160 -10.07 5.17 -10.79
C ILE A 160 -9.28 3.89 -11.15
N THR A 161 -8.65 3.86 -12.34
CA THR A 161 -7.87 2.71 -12.78
C THR A 161 -6.60 2.52 -11.98
N THR A 162 -6.02 3.59 -11.43
CA THR A 162 -4.85 3.49 -10.53
C THR A 162 -5.13 2.70 -9.26
N PRO A 163 -6.09 3.09 -8.39
CA PRO A 163 -6.39 2.30 -7.19
C PRO A 163 -6.90 0.90 -7.53
N LEU A 164 -7.59 0.71 -8.65
CA LEU A 164 -8.02 -0.61 -9.10
C LEU A 164 -6.82 -1.53 -9.36
N LEU A 165 -5.84 -1.09 -10.15
CA LEU A 165 -4.64 -1.87 -10.44
C LEU A 165 -3.77 -2.11 -9.21
N MET A 166 -3.64 -1.11 -8.34
CA MET A 166 -2.90 -1.25 -7.09
C MET A 166 -3.59 -2.23 -6.13
N LYS A 167 -4.93 -2.19 -6.05
CA LYS A 167 -5.71 -3.14 -5.24
C LYS A 167 -5.66 -4.56 -5.78
N PHE A 168 -5.67 -4.70 -7.10
CA PHE A 168 -5.47 -5.99 -7.76
C PHE A 168 -4.07 -6.56 -7.43
N LEU A 169 -3.02 -5.73 -7.51
CA LEU A 169 -1.66 -6.15 -7.15
C LEU A 169 -1.56 -6.58 -5.68
N GLU A 170 -2.20 -5.82 -4.77
CA GLU A 170 -2.26 -6.19 -3.35
C GLU A 170 -2.95 -7.54 -3.15
N ALA A 171 -4.12 -7.75 -3.77
CA ALA A 171 -4.87 -8.99 -3.67
C ALA A 171 -4.08 -10.18 -4.24
N LEU A 172 -3.40 -9.99 -5.37
CA LEU A 172 -2.58 -11.00 -6.01
C LEU A 172 -1.36 -11.37 -5.15
N SER A 173 -0.71 -10.36 -4.54
CA SER A 173 0.42 -10.56 -3.63
C SER A 173 0.00 -11.32 -2.36
N LYS A 174 -1.14 -10.96 -1.77
CA LYS A 174 -1.73 -11.70 -0.64
C LYS A 174 -2.05 -13.15 -1.00
N ALA A 175 -2.64 -13.37 -2.19
CA ALA A 175 -2.96 -14.70 -2.66
C ALA A 175 -1.69 -15.55 -2.89
N TYR A 176 -0.64 -14.96 -3.44
CA TYR A 176 0.65 -15.62 -3.65
C TYR A 176 1.26 -16.11 -2.33
N VAL A 177 1.38 -15.23 -1.34
CA VAL A 177 1.96 -15.55 -0.03
C VAL A 177 1.17 -16.67 0.66
N ASN A 178 -0.16 -16.58 0.65
CA ASN A 178 -1.05 -17.53 1.32
C ASN A 178 -1.40 -18.76 0.47
N ASN A 179 -0.79 -18.93 -0.71
CA ASN A 179 -1.07 -20.03 -1.64
C ASN A 179 -2.56 -20.17 -1.98
N LEU A 180 -3.22 -19.06 -2.24
CA LEU A 180 -4.64 -18.99 -2.54
C LEU A 180 -4.88 -18.92 -4.06
N ARG A 181 -6.14 -19.14 -4.45
CA ARG A 181 -6.61 -18.92 -5.81
C ARG A 181 -7.15 -17.50 -5.98
N ILE A 182 -6.90 -16.93 -7.15
CA ILE A 182 -7.47 -15.65 -7.58
C ILE A 182 -7.98 -15.78 -9.02
N GLY A 183 -9.23 -15.40 -9.27
CA GLY A 183 -9.84 -15.55 -10.59
C GLY A 183 -9.83 -17.00 -11.11
N GLY A 184 -9.89 -18.00 -10.22
CA GLY A 184 -9.85 -19.41 -10.59
C GLY A 184 -8.44 -20.01 -10.78
N ALA A 185 -7.39 -19.20 -10.86
CA ALA A 185 -6.00 -19.64 -10.99
C ALA A 185 -5.26 -19.65 -9.64
N ASN A 186 -4.31 -20.56 -9.46
CA ASN A 186 -3.43 -20.53 -8.28
C ASN A 186 -2.41 -19.39 -8.43
N ALA A 187 -2.27 -18.56 -7.38
CA ALA A 187 -1.42 -17.37 -7.44
C ALA A 187 0.09 -17.71 -7.56
N ARG A 188 0.54 -18.86 -7.02
CA ARG A 188 1.94 -19.31 -7.18
C ARG A 188 2.19 -19.80 -8.60
N GLU A 189 1.26 -20.57 -9.17
CA GLU A 189 1.35 -21.00 -10.56
C GLU A 189 1.34 -19.79 -11.53
N LEU A 190 0.54 -18.75 -11.22
CA LEU A 190 0.56 -17.50 -11.97
C LEU A 190 1.92 -16.82 -11.87
N PHE A 191 2.51 -16.76 -10.69
CA PHE A 191 3.82 -16.15 -10.46
C PHE A 191 4.92 -16.83 -11.26
N ASP A 192 4.90 -18.17 -11.34
CA ASP A 192 5.91 -18.95 -12.03
C ASP A 192 5.75 -18.93 -13.57
N ASN A 193 4.51 -18.81 -14.06
CA ASN A 193 4.21 -18.90 -15.50
C ASN A 193 4.04 -17.56 -16.21
N VAL A 194 3.75 -16.48 -15.45
CA VAL A 194 3.43 -15.15 -15.99
C VAL A 194 4.35 -14.11 -15.38
N SER A 195 4.80 -13.17 -16.18
CA SER A 195 5.37 -11.89 -15.76
C SER A 195 4.32 -10.81 -16.00
N LEU A 196 3.66 -10.41 -14.93
CA LEU A 196 2.65 -9.35 -14.98
C LEU A 196 3.31 -8.00 -14.68
N TYR A 197 3.27 -7.11 -15.65
CA TYR A 197 3.72 -5.73 -15.52
C TYR A 197 2.53 -4.81 -15.29
N ILE A 198 2.61 -3.98 -14.28
CA ILE A 198 1.57 -3.00 -13.93
C ILE A 198 2.20 -1.61 -13.93
N VAL A 199 1.69 -0.72 -14.77
CA VAL A 199 1.95 0.72 -14.75
C VAL A 199 0.71 1.40 -14.18
N PRO A 200 0.63 1.64 -12.86
CA PRO A 200 -0.63 2.02 -12.24
C PRO A 200 -1.10 3.41 -12.64
N MET A 201 -0.17 4.30 -12.99
CA MET A 201 -0.45 5.69 -13.31
C MET A 201 0.53 6.16 -14.40
N LEU A 202 0.10 6.05 -15.66
CA LEU A 202 0.94 6.46 -16.79
C LEU A 202 1.05 8.00 -16.91
N ASN A 203 0.00 8.73 -16.49
CA ASN A 203 -0.03 10.19 -16.51
C ASN A 203 -0.14 10.75 -15.08
N PRO A 204 0.97 10.84 -14.31
CA PRO A 204 0.96 11.30 -12.93
C PRO A 204 0.74 12.80 -12.77
N ASP A 205 0.92 13.60 -13.83
CA ASP A 205 0.85 15.05 -13.75
C ASP A 205 -0.56 15.56 -13.55
N ARG A 206 -1.54 14.93 -14.16
CA ARG A 206 -2.93 15.38 -14.14
C ARG A 206 -3.75 14.79 -13.00
N CYS A 207 -3.32 13.69 -12.38
CA CYS A 207 -3.96 13.15 -11.19
C CYS A 207 -3.86 14.07 -9.95
N LYS A 208 -3.04 15.13 -10.00
CA LYS A 208 -2.98 16.18 -8.97
C LYS A 208 -4.18 17.15 -9.01
N PHE A 209 -4.94 17.17 -10.09
CA PHE A 209 -6.02 18.15 -10.32
C PHE A 209 -7.43 17.61 -10.03
N SER A 210 -7.58 16.52 -9.29
CA SER A 210 -8.89 15.95 -8.96
C SER A 210 -9.73 16.78 -7.96
N ASN A 211 -9.33 18.03 -7.66
CA ASN A 211 -10.23 19.03 -7.09
C ASN A 211 -11.14 19.59 -8.20
N TRP A 212 -12.08 18.78 -8.62
CA TRP A 212 -13.09 19.03 -9.66
C TRP A 212 -13.98 20.27 -9.43
N LYS A 213 -13.69 21.12 -8.44
CA LYS A 213 -14.39 22.41 -8.24
C LYS A 213 -13.80 23.59 -9.01
N LEU A 214 -12.65 23.44 -9.64
CA LEU A 214 -12.09 24.48 -10.50
C LEU A 214 -12.47 24.16 -11.94
N LYS A 215 -13.38 24.98 -12.52
CA LYS A 215 -13.78 24.91 -13.94
C LYS A 215 -12.53 24.83 -14.82
N PRO A 216 -12.39 23.82 -15.67
CA PRO A 216 -11.24 23.72 -16.55
C PRO A 216 -11.34 24.77 -17.64
N LYS A 217 -10.49 25.80 -17.59
CA LYS A 217 -10.15 26.63 -18.74
C LYS A 217 -8.85 26.13 -19.36
N PHE A 218 -8.72 24.82 -19.60
CA PHE A 218 -7.58 24.32 -20.34
C PHE A 218 -8.04 23.31 -21.39
N VAL A 219 -7.83 23.71 -22.62
CA VAL A 219 -7.95 22.93 -23.84
C VAL A 219 -6.98 21.76 -23.75
N CYS A 220 -7.46 20.54 -23.96
CA CYS A 220 -6.59 19.40 -24.26
C CYS A 220 -5.86 19.74 -25.58
N LEU A 221 -4.57 19.95 -25.51
CA LEU A 221 -3.72 19.80 -26.68
C LEU A 221 -3.39 18.30 -26.77
N TYR A 222 -3.78 17.70 -27.89
CA TYR A 222 -3.46 16.34 -28.30
C TYR A 222 -1.95 16.17 -28.50
#